data_bafdbd7f1e7760f41eb9424126fb1e42
#
_entry.id   bafdbd7f1e7760f41eb9424126fb1e42
#
_cell.length_a   1.000
_cell.length_b   1.000
_cell.length_c   1.000
_cell.angle_alpha   90.00
_cell.angle_beta   90.00
_cell.angle_gamma   90.00
#
_symmetry.space_group_name_H-M   'P 1'
#
loop_
_entity.id
_entity.type
_entity.pdbx_description
1 polymer ?
#
loop_
_entity_poly.entity_id
_entity_poly.type
_entity_poly.pdbx_seq_one_letter_code
_entity_poly.pdbx_strand_id
1 'polypeptide(L)'
;MAEDVKAAMPQSILFQNEDRTVALIDVPRSIEEAQLLSSTEIISGVNSRRLVSSKPPDEPFRTPEPRNLIPNPDLAAAIADLTAAASIEQALKVLRDTYAGPWCLPRTLAPAEDVNGRKRKAAPAEEGNGVAERQGAASEPLIPEDSVYLQGTISAERARFLEEAPQFDLIVLDPPWPNRSARRKKDSYSTANNLDEIRETLSLIPIAAHLAPEGLVAIWVTNKPSVVELLTSARGLLSEWGLELIDEWTWLKVTTSGEPILDVNSAWRKPWERILIAKRRGSKRTKLPSQRKVLVSVPDLHSRKPNLRALFEDVFSPGYKGLEVFARNLTAGWWSWGDEALKFQQPEHWV
;
A
#
# COMPACT_ATOMS: atom_id res chain seq x y z
N MET A 1 2.72 -34.82 22.26
CA MET A 1 1.65 -34.25 21.45
C MET A 1 1.82 -32.75 21.51
N ALA A 2 2.38 -32.13 20.49
CA ALA A 2 2.44 -30.69 20.38
C ALA A 2 1.03 -30.23 19.94
N GLU A 3 0.32 -29.52 20.81
CA GLU A 3 -0.88 -28.80 20.41
C GLU A 3 -0.45 -27.75 19.38
N ASP A 4 -0.96 -27.88 18.16
CA ASP A 4 -0.91 -26.83 17.15
C ASP A 4 -1.64 -25.61 17.74
N VAL A 5 -0.88 -24.69 18.30
CA VAL A 5 -1.38 -23.34 18.65
C VAL A 5 -1.70 -22.66 17.31
N LYS A 6 -2.95 -22.75 16.92
CA LYS A 6 -3.48 -22.04 15.75
C LYS A 6 -3.21 -20.55 16.01
N ALA A 7 -2.22 -20.00 15.33
CA ALA A 7 -1.87 -18.60 15.49
C ALA A 7 -3.15 -17.76 15.30
N ALA A 8 -3.46 -16.90 16.28
CA ALA A 8 -4.64 -16.05 16.20
C ALA A 8 -4.52 -15.17 14.95
N MET A 9 -5.60 -15.10 14.16
CA MET A 9 -5.62 -14.25 12.96
C MET A 9 -5.36 -12.79 13.36
N PRO A 10 -4.56 -12.04 12.55
CA PRO A 10 -4.37 -10.60 12.77
C PRO A 10 -5.73 -9.89 12.87
N GLN A 11 -5.88 -8.96 13.81
CA GLN A 11 -7.14 -8.22 14.01
C GLN A 11 -7.49 -7.32 12.82
N SER A 12 -6.50 -6.99 11.97
CA SER A 12 -6.71 -6.25 10.72
C SER A 12 -7.40 -7.05 9.63
N ILE A 13 -7.33 -8.39 9.68
CA ILE A 13 -8.04 -9.27 8.75
C ILE A 13 -9.41 -9.56 9.37
N LEU A 14 -10.43 -8.77 8.98
CA LEU A 14 -11.79 -8.89 9.51
C LEU A 14 -12.50 -10.15 9.01
N PHE A 15 -12.14 -10.60 7.81
CA PHE A 15 -12.64 -11.81 7.19
C PHE A 15 -11.61 -12.38 6.22
N GLN A 16 -11.54 -13.70 6.16
CA GLN A 16 -10.83 -14.43 5.11
C GLN A 16 -11.57 -15.74 4.85
N ASN A 17 -11.84 -16.03 3.56
CA ASN A 17 -12.45 -17.31 3.20
C ASN A 17 -11.43 -18.47 3.32
N GLU A 18 -11.93 -19.71 3.29
CA GLU A 18 -11.11 -20.93 3.48
C GLU A 18 -9.97 -21.02 2.46
N ASP A 19 -10.25 -20.70 1.19
CA ASP A 19 -9.26 -20.73 0.11
C ASP A 19 -8.30 -19.54 0.13
N ARG A 20 -8.51 -18.58 1.05
CA ARG A 20 -7.73 -17.34 1.19
C ARG A 20 -7.69 -16.47 -0.07
N THR A 21 -8.66 -16.66 -0.96
CA THR A 21 -8.81 -15.88 -2.19
C THR A 21 -9.56 -14.57 -1.98
N VAL A 22 -10.30 -14.44 -0.88
CA VAL A 22 -11.01 -13.22 -0.49
C VAL A 22 -10.62 -12.84 0.92
N ALA A 23 -10.18 -11.60 1.12
CA ALA A 23 -9.89 -11.07 2.44
C ALA A 23 -10.48 -9.65 2.59
N LEU A 24 -11.19 -9.40 3.70
CA LEU A 24 -11.57 -8.07 4.13
C LEU A 24 -10.55 -7.57 5.14
N ILE A 25 -9.88 -6.46 4.85
CA ILE A 25 -8.80 -5.93 5.67
C ILE A 25 -9.10 -4.49 6.10
N ASP A 26 -8.85 -4.17 7.37
CA ASP A 26 -8.89 -2.80 7.87
C ASP A 26 -7.53 -2.12 7.64
N VAL A 27 -7.52 -1.06 6.83
CA VAL A 27 -6.28 -0.38 6.42
C VAL A 27 -5.52 0.22 7.61
N PRO A 28 -6.12 1.06 8.48
CA PRO A 28 -5.41 1.62 9.63
C PRO A 28 -4.87 0.53 10.56
N ARG A 29 -5.71 -0.45 10.89
CA ARG A 29 -5.30 -1.54 11.79
C ARG A 29 -4.14 -2.36 11.24
N SER A 30 -4.08 -2.59 9.94
CA SER A 30 -2.96 -3.33 9.32
C SER A 30 -1.62 -2.60 9.48
N ILE A 31 -1.64 -1.26 9.51
CA ILE A 31 -0.46 -0.43 9.75
C ILE A 31 -0.13 -0.38 11.25
N GLU A 32 -1.14 -0.29 12.12
CA GLU A 32 -0.96 -0.36 13.57
C GLU A 32 -0.30 -1.68 14.00
N GLU A 33 -0.77 -2.79 13.46
CA GLU A 33 -0.20 -4.13 13.70
C GLU A 33 1.21 -4.27 13.14
N ALA A 34 1.50 -3.61 12.03
CA ALA A 34 2.82 -3.62 11.43
C ALA A 34 3.88 -2.87 12.27
N GLN A 35 3.48 -2.10 13.29
CA GLN A 35 4.42 -1.46 14.22
C GLN A 35 5.00 -2.46 15.27
N LEU A 36 4.47 -3.67 15.35
CA LEU A 36 4.86 -4.69 16.32
C LEU A 36 5.53 -5.88 15.61
N LEU A 37 6.50 -6.52 16.25
CA LEU A 37 7.20 -7.68 15.69
C LEU A 37 6.30 -8.92 15.63
N SER A 38 5.40 -9.07 16.60
CA SER A 38 4.55 -10.24 16.73
C SER A 38 3.10 -9.89 17.02
N SER A 39 2.17 -10.65 16.43
CA SER A 39 0.74 -10.55 16.73
C SER A 39 0.39 -10.89 18.18
N THR A 40 1.24 -11.61 18.92
CA THR A 40 1.06 -11.92 20.34
C THR A 40 1.17 -10.67 21.23
N GLU A 41 1.94 -9.66 20.85
CA GLU A 41 2.05 -8.39 21.56
C GLU A 41 0.78 -7.55 21.45
N ILE A 42 0.03 -7.73 20.36
CA ILE A 42 -1.26 -7.06 20.15
C ILE A 42 -2.30 -7.55 21.17
N ILE A 43 -2.28 -8.84 21.53
CA ILE A 43 -3.22 -9.46 22.47
C ILE A 43 -2.92 -9.00 23.90
N SER A 44 -1.67 -8.69 24.23
CA SER A 44 -1.26 -8.23 25.59
C SER A 44 -1.54 -6.74 25.85
N GLY A 45 -2.09 -6.00 24.89
CA GLY A 45 -2.42 -4.57 25.08
C GLY A 45 -1.21 -3.63 25.20
N VAL A 46 -0.01 -4.10 24.89
CA VAL A 46 1.25 -3.36 25.07
C VAL A 46 1.38 -2.14 24.17
N ASN A 47 0.66 -2.08 23.05
CA ASN A 47 0.70 -0.90 22.19
C ASN A 47 -0.70 -0.41 21.85
N SER A 48 -1.18 0.58 22.61
CA SER A 48 -2.50 1.20 22.43
C SER A 48 -2.52 2.33 21.40
N ARG A 49 -1.40 2.60 20.71
CA ARG A 49 -1.33 3.72 19.76
C ARG A 49 -2.22 3.45 18.54
N ARG A 50 -3.02 4.44 18.20
CA ARG A 50 -3.95 4.38 17.09
C ARG A 50 -3.52 5.35 16.00
N LEU A 51 -3.62 4.88 14.76
CA LEU A 51 -3.30 5.68 13.59
C LEU A 51 -4.42 6.68 13.29
N VAL A 52 -4.07 7.95 13.21
CA VAL A 52 -5.00 9.02 12.77
C VAL A 52 -5.42 8.75 11.33
N SER A 53 -6.72 8.69 11.12
CA SER A 53 -7.36 8.23 9.89
C SER A 53 -8.35 9.24 9.35
N SER A 54 -8.75 9.09 8.09
CA SER A 54 -9.84 9.84 7.50
C SER A 54 -11.20 9.28 7.92
N LYS A 55 -12.24 10.10 7.86
CA LYS A 55 -13.62 9.59 7.97
C LYS A 55 -13.85 8.57 6.86
N PRO A 56 -14.35 7.35 7.18
CA PRO A 56 -14.64 6.36 6.17
C PRO A 56 -15.81 6.81 5.28
N PRO A 57 -15.80 6.50 3.97
CA PRO A 57 -16.92 6.85 3.08
C PRO A 57 -18.14 5.99 3.40
N ASP A 58 -19.28 6.64 3.62
CA ASP A 58 -20.56 5.98 3.90
C ASP A 58 -21.33 5.66 2.60
N GLU A 59 -21.08 6.43 1.55
CA GLU A 59 -21.72 6.30 0.24
C GLU A 59 -20.68 6.27 -0.90
N PRO A 60 -20.99 5.64 -2.05
CA PRO A 60 -20.16 5.71 -3.24
C PRO A 60 -19.95 7.15 -3.72
N PHE A 61 -18.76 7.40 -4.28
CA PHE A 61 -18.43 8.71 -4.81
C PHE A 61 -19.20 9.00 -6.10
N ARG A 62 -19.91 10.10 -6.15
CA ARG A 62 -20.54 10.60 -7.37
C ARG A 62 -19.48 11.26 -8.26
N THR A 63 -19.01 10.55 -9.26
CA THR A 63 -18.03 11.08 -10.20
C THR A 63 -18.69 11.27 -11.57
N PRO A 64 -18.78 12.50 -12.09
CA PRO A 64 -19.32 12.71 -13.43
C PRO A 64 -18.42 12.03 -14.46
N GLU A 65 -19.02 11.29 -15.39
CA GLU A 65 -18.29 10.71 -16.51
C GLU A 65 -17.74 11.82 -17.42
N PRO A 66 -16.52 11.65 -17.96
CA PRO A 66 -15.99 12.59 -18.93
C PRO A 66 -16.86 12.60 -20.18
N ARG A 67 -17.14 13.79 -20.72
CA ARG A 67 -17.98 13.97 -21.92
C ARG A 67 -17.44 13.27 -23.18
N ASN A 68 -16.16 12.95 -23.21
CA ASN A 68 -15.48 12.31 -24.35
C ASN A 68 -14.66 11.12 -23.83
N LEU A 69 -15.33 10.02 -23.47
CA LEU A 69 -14.68 8.74 -23.25
C LEU A 69 -14.28 8.14 -24.60
N ILE A 70 -12.98 8.07 -24.86
CA ILE A 70 -12.45 7.25 -25.93
C ILE A 70 -12.30 5.84 -25.33
N PRO A 71 -13.06 4.83 -25.80
CA PRO A 71 -12.88 3.46 -25.35
C PRO A 71 -11.42 3.03 -25.55
N ASN A 72 -10.86 2.33 -24.58
CA ASN A 72 -9.52 1.78 -24.74
C ASN A 72 -9.57 0.70 -25.83
N PRO A 73 -8.85 0.86 -26.97
CA PRO A 73 -8.88 -0.12 -28.05
C PRO A 73 -8.07 -1.40 -27.71
N ASP A 74 -7.38 -1.45 -26.57
CA ASP A 74 -6.58 -2.60 -26.18
C ASP A 74 -7.47 -3.73 -25.64
N LEU A 75 -7.63 -4.77 -26.46
CA LEU A 75 -8.43 -5.95 -26.15
C LEU A 75 -7.90 -6.69 -24.92
N ALA A 76 -6.58 -6.77 -24.74
CA ALA A 76 -5.99 -7.45 -23.59
C ALA A 76 -6.31 -6.72 -22.27
N ALA A 77 -6.23 -5.38 -22.29
CA ALA A 77 -6.63 -4.56 -21.15
C ALA A 77 -8.13 -4.69 -20.85
N ALA A 78 -8.98 -4.74 -21.87
CA ALA A 78 -10.42 -4.94 -21.70
C ALA A 78 -10.75 -6.31 -21.09
N ILE A 79 -10.09 -7.38 -21.53
CA ILE A 79 -10.24 -8.72 -20.96
C ILE A 79 -9.76 -8.75 -19.50
N ALA A 80 -8.62 -8.12 -19.19
CA ALA A 80 -8.11 -8.02 -17.83
C ALA A 80 -9.10 -7.27 -16.90
N ASP A 81 -9.69 -6.18 -17.37
CA ASP A 81 -10.70 -5.43 -16.63
C ASP A 81 -11.97 -6.24 -16.37
N LEU A 82 -12.47 -6.97 -17.37
CA LEU A 82 -13.63 -7.86 -17.22
C LEU A 82 -13.34 -9.00 -16.23
N THR A 83 -12.13 -9.58 -16.30
CA THR A 83 -11.71 -10.63 -15.37
C THR A 83 -11.64 -10.10 -13.94
N ALA A 84 -11.08 -8.91 -13.74
CA ALA A 84 -11.03 -8.26 -12.43
C ALA A 84 -12.44 -7.96 -11.90
N ALA A 85 -13.33 -7.43 -12.75
CA ALA A 85 -14.73 -7.15 -12.38
C ALA A 85 -15.46 -8.42 -11.94
N ALA A 86 -15.33 -9.52 -12.68
CA ALA A 86 -15.93 -10.81 -12.32
C ALA A 86 -15.38 -11.35 -10.99
N SER A 87 -14.08 -11.25 -10.75
CA SER A 87 -13.46 -11.64 -9.48
C SER A 87 -13.94 -10.79 -8.31
N ILE A 88 -14.11 -9.48 -8.52
CA ILE A 88 -14.66 -8.54 -7.54
C ILE A 88 -16.11 -8.89 -7.19
N GLU A 89 -16.96 -9.13 -8.20
CA GLU A 89 -18.36 -9.51 -7.97
C GLU A 89 -18.49 -10.81 -7.18
N GLN A 90 -17.65 -11.81 -7.50
CA GLN A 90 -17.59 -13.06 -6.75
C GLN A 90 -17.13 -12.83 -5.31
N ALA A 91 -16.10 -12.02 -5.07
CA ALA A 91 -15.60 -11.71 -3.74
C ALA A 91 -16.64 -10.97 -2.89
N LEU A 92 -17.35 -10.00 -3.48
CA LEU A 92 -18.42 -9.29 -2.80
C LEU A 92 -19.60 -10.22 -2.47
N LYS A 93 -19.91 -11.16 -3.35
CA LYS A 93 -20.92 -12.19 -3.08
C LYS A 93 -20.52 -13.05 -1.88
N VAL A 94 -19.28 -13.58 -1.87
CA VAL A 94 -18.76 -14.36 -0.74
C VAL A 94 -18.88 -13.58 0.56
N LEU A 95 -18.46 -12.31 0.58
CA LEU A 95 -18.53 -11.48 1.77
C LEU A 95 -19.98 -11.26 2.24
N ARG A 96 -20.92 -10.95 1.33
CA ARG A 96 -22.33 -10.73 1.68
C ARG A 96 -23.01 -12.00 2.20
N ASP A 97 -22.63 -13.16 1.67
CA ASP A 97 -23.25 -14.45 2.04
C ASP A 97 -22.70 -15.00 3.36
N THR A 98 -21.44 -14.66 3.73
CA THR A 98 -20.74 -15.34 4.83
C THR A 98 -20.24 -14.42 5.95
N TYR A 99 -20.20 -13.10 5.74
CA TYR A 99 -19.68 -12.15 6.71
C TYR A 99 -20.75 -11.19 7.22
N ALA A 100 -20.97 -11.18 8.53
CA ALA A 100 -21.96 -10.32 9.20
C ALA A 100 -21.34 -9.21 10.07
N GLY A 101 -19.99 -9.06 10.03
CA GLY A 101 -19.29 -8.06 10.83
C GLY A 101 -19.20 -6.67 10.16
N PRO A 102 -18.53 -5.71 10.80
CA PRO A 102 -18.32 -4.37 10.25
C PRO A 102 -17.31 -4.40 9.10
N TRP A 103 -17.52 -3.57 8.07
CA TRP A 103 -16.61 -3.47 6.92
C TRP A 103 -15.32 -2.70 7.21
N CYS A 104 -15.26 -1.96 8.32
CA CYS A 104 -14.06 -1.36 8.88
C CYS A 104 -14.19 -1.25 10.40
N LEU A 105 -13.06 -1.15 11.08
CA LEU A 105 -13.02 -0.88 12.52
C LEU A 105 -13.25 0.60 12.82
N PRO A 106 -13.65 0.95 14.07
CA PRO A 106 -13.74 2.34 14.50
C PRO A 106 -12.41 3.09 14.27
N ARG A 107 -12.50 4.25 13.62
CA ARG A 107 -11.32 5.06 13.27
C ARG A 107 -11.05 6.15 14.30
N THR A 108 -9.77 6.42 14.52
CA THR A 108 -9.30 7.59 15.23
C THR A 108 -9.20 8.73 14.23
N LEU A 109 -10.07 9.71 14.34
CA LEU A 109 -10.08 10.86 13.44
C LEU A 109 -9.18 11.97 13.98
N ALA A 110 -8.56 12.76 13.08
CA ALA A 110 -7.91 13.98 13.49
C ALA A 110 -8.90 14.90 14.24
N PRO A 111 -8.47 15.61 15.29
CA PRO A 111 -9.29 16.64 15.90
C PRO A 111 -9.83 17.57 14.81
N ALA A 112 -11.12 17.90 14.88
CA ALA A 112 -11.70 18.83 13.93
C ALA A 112 -10.95 20.18 14.06
N GLU A 113 -10.17 20.54 13.04
CA GLU A 113 -9.65 21.89 12.95
C GLU A 113 -10.87 22.84 12.92
N ASP A 114 -10.85 23.86 13.75
CA ASP A 114 -11.89 24.90 13.76
C ASP A 114 -12.02 25.46 12.33
N VAL A 115 -13.14 25.17 11.70
CA VAL A 115 -13.47 25.51 10.29
C VAL A 115 -13.59 27.04 10.09
N ASN A 116 -13.23 27.85 11.09
CA ASN A 116 -13.24 29.32 11.06
C ASN A 116 -11.90 29.97 10.71
N GLY A 117 -10.89 29.24 10.31
CA GLY A 117 -9.63 29.78 9.78
C GLY A 117 -9.79 30.43 8.42
N ARG A 118 -10.49 31.57 8.34
CA ARG A 118 -10.39 32.51 7.21
C ARG A 118 -8.91 32.77 6.91
N LYS A 119 -8.44 32.39 5.73
CA LYS A 119 -7.16 32.82 5.17
C LYS A 119 -7.07 34.34 5.28
N ARG A 120 -6.44 34.87 6.32
CA ARG A 120 -6.01 36.25 6.37
C ARG A 120 -4.87 36.41 5.36
N LYS A 121 -5.10 37.16 4.31
CA LYS A 121 -4.04 37.69 3.44
C LYS A 121 -3.01 38.36 4.35
N ALA A 122 -1.75 37.94 4.24
CA ALA A 122 -0.63 38.62 4.88
C ALA A 122 -0.59 40.08 4.42
N ALA A 123 -0.71 40.98 5.37
CA ALA A 123 -0.35 42.38 5.18
C ALA A 123 1.19 42.51 5.29
N PRO A 124 1.81 43.54 4.66
CA PRO A 124 3.26 43.67 4.63
C PRO A 124 3.83 43.91 6.03
N ALA A 125 4.99 43.30 6.27
CA ALA A 125 5.72 43.34 7.52
C ALA A 125 6.15 44.78 7.88
N GLU A 126 5.82 45.24 9.08
CA GLU A 126 6.55 46.28 9.79
C GLU A 126 7.60 45.62 10.67
N GLU A 127 8.83 46.14 10.58
CA GLU A 127 9.97 45.72 11.38
C GLU A 127 9.72 46.03 12.87
N GLY A 128 9.77 45.00 13.70
CA GLY A 128 9.70 45.13 15.16
C GLY A 128 10.44 43.99 15.83
N ASN A 129 11.60 44.26 16.38
CA ASN A 129 12.43 43.36 17.19
C ASN A 129 11.62 42.71 18.32
N GLY A 130 11.63 41.41 18.37
CA GLY A 130 11.08 40.63 19.48
C GLY A 130 11.34 39.15 19.29
N VAL A 131 12.54 38.70 19.68
CA VAL A 131 12.93 37.28 19.75
C VAL A 131 12.02 36.57 20.76
N ALA A 132 11.15 35.73 20.26
CA ALA A 132 10.55 34.68 21.03
C ALA A 132 10.54 33.43 20.12
N GLU A 133 11.67 32.73 20.07
CA GLU A 133 11.78 31.36 19.59
C GLU A 133 10.88 30.46 20.43
N ARG A 134 9.68 30.19 19.93
CA ARG A 134 8.99 28.96 20.30
C ARG A 134 9.63 27.83 19.51
N GLN A 135 10.77 27.31 19.97
CA GLN A 135 11.26 26.00 19.66
C GLN A 135 10.24 25.01 20.26
N GLY A 136 9.22 24.68 19.47
CA GLY A 136 8.51 23.44 19.65
C GLY A 136 9.53 22.32 19.39
N ALA A 137 9.91 21.58 20.40
CA ALA A 137 10.72 20.38 20.26
C ALA A 137 10.05 19.53 19.16
N ALA A 138 10.73 19.35 18.02
CA ALA A 138 10.28 18.45 16.99
C ALA A 138 10.21 17.06 17.63
N SER A 139 9.00 16.55 17.85
CA SER A 139 8.83 15.22 18.43
C SER A 139 9.36 14.21 17.40
N GLU A 140 10.17 13.27 17.89
CA GLU A 140 10.84 12.28 17.04
C GLU A 140 9.81 11.33 16.40
N PRO A 141 10.05 10.88 15.15
CA PRO A 141 9.20 9.90 14.48
C PRO A 141 9.18 8.58 15.25
N LEU A 142 8.07 7.87 15.19
CA LEU A 142 7.90 6.56 15.82
C LEU A 142 8.61 5.48 15.00
N ILE A 143 9.68 4.94 15.53
CA ILE A 143 10.45 3.89 14.87
C ILE A 143 10.07 2.53 15.48
N PRO A 144 9.46 1.62 14.70
CA PRO A 144 9.13 0.27 15.15
C PRO A 144 10.41 -0.55 15.44
N GLU A 145 10.28 -1.50 16.35
CA GLU A 145 11.38 -2.39 16.74
C GLU A 145 11.97 -3.12 15.52
N ASP A 146 13.30 -3.25 15.50
CA ASP A 146 14.08 -3.91 14.44
C ASP A 146 13.79 -3.41 13.01
N SER A 147 13.12 -2.26 12.86
CA SER A 147 12.94 -1.65 11.54
C SER A 147 14.20 -0.87 11.13
N VAL A 148 14.55 -0.96 9.84
CA VAL A 148 15.62 -0.18 9.22
C VAL A 148 15.03 0.69 8.14
N TYR A 149 15.45 1.95 8.04
CA TYR A 149 14.97 2.84 6.99
C TYR A 149 16.07 3.62 6.29
N LEU A 150 15.87 3.83 5.00
CA LEU A 150 16.65 4.70 4.14
C LEU A 150 15.71 5.82 3.68
N GLN A 151 15.88 7.00 4.27
CA GLN A 151 15.08 8.17 3.93
C GLN A 151 15.78 9.01 2.88
N GLY A 152 15.39 8.82 1.63
CA GLY A 152 15.94 9.53 0.49
C GLY A 152 15.45 8.95 -0.82
N THR A 153 15.79 9.61 -1.92
CA THR A 153 15.45 9.09 -3.25
C THR A 153 16.19 7.77 -3.51
N ILE A 154 15.67 6.97 -4.45
CA ILE A 154 16.30 5.69 -4.83
C ILE A 154 17.76 5.92 -5.26
N SER A 155 18.04 6.97 -6.00
CA SER A 155 19.39 7.29 -6.46
C SER A 155 20.32 7.70 -5.30
N ALA A 156 19.84 8.50 -4.35
CA ALA A 156 20.66 9.02 -3.26
C ALA A 156 21.09 7.92 -2.27
N GLU A 157 20.17 7.04 -1.88
CA GLU A 157 20.40 6.01 -0.86
C GLU A 157 20.91 4.68 -1.46
N ARG A 158 21.02 4.57 -2.78
CA ARG A 158 21.41 3.33 -3.45
C ARG A 158 22.75 2.77 -2.99
N ALA A 159 23.76 3.63 -2.79
CA ALA A 159 25.09 3.18 -2.37
C ALA A 159 25.03 2.53 -0.97
N ARG A 160 24.36 3.19 -0.03
CA ARG A 160 24.15 2.69 1.32
C ARG A 160 23.33 1.40 1.33
N PHE A 161 22.28 1.34 0.50
CA PHE A 161 21.47 0.12 0.35
C PHE A 161 22.33 -1.07 -0.12
N LEU A 162 23.18 -0.89 -1.11
CA LEU A 162 24.07 -1.94 -1.64
C LEU A 162 25.09 -2.43 -0.60
N GLU A 163 25.53 -1.57 0.31
CA GLU A 163 26.52 -1.90 1.34
C GLU A 163 25.86 -2.61 2.54
N GLU A 164 24.68 -2.18 2.98
CA GLU A 164 24.10 -2.59 4.26
C GLU A 164 22.96 -3.63 4.12
N ALA A 165 22.25 -3.65 2.97
CA ALA A 165 21.01 -4.41 2.87
C ALA A 165 21.24 -5.92 2.71
N PRO A 166 20.48 -6.75 3.46
CA PRO A 166 20.51 -8.21 3.30
C PRO A 166 19.72 -8.66 2.06
N GLN A 167 19.55 -9.97 1.93
CA GLN A 167 18.51 -10.52 1.05
C GLN A 167 17.16 -10.55 1.77
N PHE A 168 16.09 -10.32 0.99
CA PHE A 168 14.72 -10.24 1.46
C PHE A 168 13.87 -11.38 0.92
N ASP A 169 13.01 -11.91 1.75
CA ASP A 169 12.01 -12.92 1.36
C ASP A 169 10.86 -12.28 0.58
N LEU A 170 10.47 -11.05 0.96
CA LEU A 170 9.45 -10.27 0.27
C LEU A 170 9.95 -8.86 -0.02
N ILE A 171 9.84 -8.42 -1.27
CA ILE A 171 10.06 -7.02 -1.66
C ILE A 171 8.74 -6.44 -2.15
N VAL A 172 8.25 -5.41 -1.48
CA VAL A 172 7.04 -4.67 -1.84
C VAL A 172 7.43 -3.34 -2.48
N LEU A 173 6.81 -3.01 -3.62
CA LEU A 173 7.00 -1.72 -4.28
C LEU A 173 5.66 -1.00 -4.45
N ASP A 174 5.58 0.28 -4.05
CA ASP A 174 4.46 1.19 -4.38
C ASP A 174 4.97 2.41 -5.14
N PRO A 175 5.39 2.24 -6.41
CA PRO A 175 6.01 3.31 -7.19
C PRO A 175 5.08 4.51 -7.40
N PRO A 176 5.63 5.73 -7.49
CA PRO A 176 4.85 6.95 -7.76
C PRO A 176 4.46 7.04 -9.23
N TRP A 177 3.54 6.17 -9.65
CA TRP A 177 3.08 6.09 -11.04
C TRP A 177 2.57 7.44 -11.58
N PRO A 178 2.90 7.81 -12.83
CA PRO A 178 2.46 9.05 -13.42
C PRO A 178 0.94 9.18 -13.42
N ASN A 179 0.41 10.21 -12.75
CA ASN A 179 -1.02 10.46 -12.67
C ASN A 179 -1.37 11.88 -13.14
N ARG A 180 -2.30 12.00 -14.10
CA ARG A 180 -2.76 13.31 -14.63
C ARG A 180 -3.39 14.18 -13.53
N SER A 181 -3.98 13.60 -12.51
CA SER A 181 -4.65 14.33 -11.42
C SER A 181 -3.66 14.94 -10.42
N ALA A 182 -2.50 14.34 -10.21
CA ALA A 182 -1.47 14.83 -9.29
C ALA A 182 -0.78 16.10 -9.81
N ARG A 183 -0.66 16.26 -11.14
CA ARG A 183 -0.07 17.46 -11.77
C ARG A 183 -0.79 18.78 -11.45
N ARG A 184 -2.03 18.73 -10.95
CA ARG A 184 -2.84 19.94 -10.66
C ARG A 184 -2.77 20.41 -9.20
N LYS A 185 -2.21 19.63 -8.29
CA LYS A 185 -2.06 19.99 -6.87
C LYS A 185 -0.61 20.37 -6.58
N LYS A 186 -0.37 21.64 -6.27
CA LYS A 186 0.95 22.24 -6.04
C LYS A 186 1.69 21.74 -4.77
N ASP A 187 1.03 20.95 -3.93
CA ASP A 187 1.53 20.52 -2.61
C ASP A 187 1.67 19.01 -2.49
N SER A 188 1.79 18.28 -3.59
CA SER A 188 1.82 16.85 -3.48
C SER A 188 3.05 16.24 -4.12
N TYR A 189 3.64 15.36 -3.35
CA TYR A 189 4.32 14.15 -3.75
C TYR A 189 4.99 14.20 -5.13
N SER A 190 6.28 13.99 -5.16
CA SER A 190 7.08 13.83 -6.38
C SER A 190 6.53 12.64 -7.20
N THR A 191 5.57 12.90 -8.09
CA THR A 191 5.16 11.90 -9.09
C THR A 191 6.07 12.00 -10.29
N ALA A 192 6.57 10.87 -10.78
CA ALA A 192 7.33 10.81 -12.04
C ALA A 192 6.54 11.51 -13.18
N ASN A 193 7.22 12.33 -13.95
CA ASN A 193 6.58 13.12 -15.00
C ASN A 193 6.11 12.27 -16.17
N ASN A 194 6.81 11.15 -16.42
CA ASN A 194 6.51 10.20 -17.48
C ASN A 194 6.91 8.77 -17.10
N LEU A 195 6.63 7.81 -17.97
CA LEU A 195 6.99 6.39 -17.74
C LEU A 195 8.49 6.11 -17.88
N ASP A 196 9.22 6.91 -18.63
CA ASP A 196 10.66 6.71 -18.79
C ASP A 196 11.39 7.05 -17.50
N GLU A 197 11.02 8.16 -16.85
CA GLU A 197 11.59 8.57 -15.56
C GLU A 197 11.34 7.51 -14.46
N ILE A 198 10.11 6.95 -14.40
CA ILE A 198 9.83 5.88 -13.43
C ILE A 198 10.57 4.58 -13.78
N ARG A 199 10.72 4.27 -15.07
CA ARG A 199 11.52 3.13 -15.53
C ARG A 199 12.97 3.26 -15.08
N GLU A 200 13.61 4.41 -15.31
CA GLU A 200 14.96 4.69 -14.87
C GLU A 200 15.11 4.52 -13.37
N THR A 201 14.18 5.09 -12.59
CA THR A 201 14.20 4.98 -11.13
C THR A 201 14.05 3.53 -10.67
N LEU A 202 13.14 2.75 -11.26
CA LEU A 202 12.94 1.34 -10.92
C LEU A 202 14.13 0.47 -11.32
N SER A 203 14.81 0.77 -12.43
CA SER A 203 16.02 0.06 -12.87
C SER A 203 17.21 0.25 -11.93
N LEU A 204 17.23 1.32 -11.13
CA LEU A 204 18.25 1.54 -10.10
C LEU A 204 18.09 0.63 -8.88
N ILE A 205 16.91 0.03 -8.67
CA ILE A 205 16.64 -0.84 -7.51
C ILE A 205 17.27 -2.21 -7.79
N PRO A 206 18.21 -2.69 -6.95
CA PRO A 206 18.94 -3.93 -7.21
C PRO A 206 18.14 -5.17 -6.78
N ILE A 207 16.91 -5.34 -7.32
CA ILE A 207 15.99 -6.42 -6.96
C ILE A 207 16.65 -7.79 -7.09
N ALA A 208 17.31 -8.05 -8.23
CA ALA A 208 17.93 -9.34 -8.49
C ALA A 208 19.02 -9.73 -7.47
N ALA A 209 19.75 -8.77 -6.91
CA ALA A 209 20.80 -9.04 -5.92
C ALA A 209 20.25 -9.29 -4.52
N HIS A 210 19.18 -8.57 -4.16
CA HIS A 210 18.65 -8.57 -2.79
C HIS A 210 17.36 -9.39 -2.59
N LEU A 211 16.81 -10.01 -3.63
CA LEU A 211 15.72 -10.97 -3.48
C LEU A 211 16.31 -12.35 -3.10
N ALA A 212 15.81 -12.97 -2.05
CA ALA A 212 16.18 -14.33 -1.66
C ALA A 212 15.88 -15.34 -2.80
N PRO A 213 16.54 -16.51 -2.85
CA PRO A 213 16.33 -17.50 -3.92
C PRO A 213 14.86 -17.91 -4.12
N GLU A 214 14.11 -18.00 -3.03
CA GLU A 214 12.67 -18.32 -3.02
C GLU A 214 11.80 -17.11 -2.64
N GLY A 215 12.36 -15.90 -2.73
CA GLY A 215 11.67 -14.65 -2.43
C GLY A 215 10.60 -14.30 -3.46
N LEU A 216 9.70 -13.40 -3.05
CA LEU A 216 8.64 -12.84 -3.87
C LEU A 216 8.78 -11.32 -3.98
N VAL A 217 8.29 -10.79 -5.09
CA VAL A 217 8.15 -9.35 -5.30
C VAL A 217 6.67 -9.03 -5.49
N ALA A 218 6.14 -8.06 -4.74
CA ALA A 218 4.78 -7.56 -4.84
C ALA A 218 4.81 -6.10 -5.28
N ILE A 219 4.18 -5.78 -6.43
CA ILE A 219 4.23 -4.45 -7.02
C ILE A 219 2.83 -3.88 -7.11
N TRP A 220 2.56 -2.80 -6.40
CA TRP A 220 1.34 -2.02 -6.57
C TRP A 220 1.32 -1.33 -7.93
N VAL A 221 0.25 -1.53 -8.69
CA VAL A 221 0.09 -0.94 -10.02
C VAL A 221 -1.26 -0.28 -10.19
N THR A 222 -1.26 0.79 -10.98
CA THR A 222 -2.49 1.43 -11.40
C THR A 222 -3.12 0.65 -12.56
N ASN A 223 -4.40 0.94 -12.86
CA ASN A 223 -5.13 0.30 -13.96
C ASN A 223 -4.76 0.84 -15.35
N LYS A 224 -3.58 1.45 -15.53
CA LYS A 224 -3.08 1.91 -16.83
C LYS A 224 -2.39 0.77 -17.56
N PRO A 225 -2.83 0.40 -18.79
CA PRO A 225 -2.18 -0.66 -19.56
C PRO A 225 -0.68 -0.45 -19.76
N SER A 226 -0.26 0.79 -20.02
CA SER A 226 1.15 1.13 -20.22
C SER A 226 2.05 0.90 -18.98
N VAL A 227 1.48 0.95 -17.78
CA VAL A 227 2.21 0.59 -16.53
C VAL A 227 2.40 -0.92 -16.44
N VAL A 228 1.36 -1.68 -16.74
CA VAL A 228 1.44 -3.14 -16.76
C VAL A 228 2.42 -3.61 -17.85
N GLU A 229 2.36 -3.04 -19.05
CA GLU A 229 3.27 -3.34 -20.15
C GLU A 229 4.73 -3.02 -19.80
N LEU A 230 5.00 -1.86 -19.15
CA LEU A 230 6.32 -1.50 -18.65
C LEU A 230 6.93 -2.58 -17.76
N LEU A 231 6.11 -3.23 -16.93
CA LEU A 231 6.55 -4.26 -16.00
C LEU A 231 6.63 -5.64 -16.68
N THR A 232 5.60 -6.04 -17.43
CA THR A 232 5.38 -7.45 -17.82
C THR A 232 5.75 -7.78 -19.26
N SER A 233 6.03 -6.80 -20.12
CA SER A 233 6.46 -7.08 -21.50
C SER A 233 7.78 -7.87 -21.54
N ALA A 234 8.09 -8.47 -22.68
CA ALA A 234 9.34 -9.25 -22.86
C ALA A 234 10.61 -8.43 -22.59
N ARG A 235 10.54 -7.11 -22.76
CA ARG A 235 11.59 -6.14 -22.41
C ARG A 235 11.22 -5.29 -21.18
N GLY A 236 10.28 -5.75 -20.39
CA GLY A 236 9.81 -5.08 -19.18
C GLY A 236 10.72 -5.32 -17.99
N LEU A 237 10.47 -4.55 -16.93
CA LEU A 237 11.31 -4.57 -15.73
C LEU A 237 11.34 -5.95 -15.04
N LEU A 238 10.26 -6.72 -15.04
CA LEU A 238 10.29 -8.08 -14.48
C LEU A 238 11.33 -8.96 -15.21
N SER A 239 11.41 -8.85 -16.55
CA SER A 239 12.40 -9.58 -17.34
C SER A 239 13.83 -9.09 -17.05
N GLU A 240 14.05 -7.80 -16.89
CA GLU A 240 15.34 -7.20 -16.53
C GLU A 240 15.81 -7.66 -15.14
N TRP A 241 14.90 -7.77 -14.19
CA TRP A 241 15.18 -8.29 -12.84
C TRP A 241 15.27 -9.82 -12.77
N GLY A 242 15.10 -10.53 -13.89
CA GLY A 242 15.11 -11.99 -13.93
C GLY A 242 13.93 -12.63 -13.21
N LEU A 243 12.80 -11.93 -13.19
CA LEU A 243 11.56 -12.38 -12.56
C LEU A 243 10.55 -12.90 -13.57
N GLU A 244 9.60 -13.69 -13.08
CA GLU A 244 8.39 -14.11 -13.79
C GLU A 244 7.15 -13.77 -12.97
N LEU A 245 6.13 -13.23 -13.64
CA LEU A 245 4.83 -12.96 -13.03
C LEU A 245 4.16 -14.31 -12.71
N ILE A 246 3.68 -14.47 -11.49
CA ILE A 246 3.00 -15.70 -11.05
C ILE A 246 1.55 -15.48 -10.64
N ASP A 247 1.19 -14.23 -10.25
CA ASP A 247 -0.16 -13.92 -9.84
C ASP A 247 -0.46 -12.42 -9.93
N GLU A 248 -1.74 -12.08 -9.89
CA GLU A 248 -2.26 -10.72 -9.81
C GLU A 248 -3.36 -10.67 -8.76
N TRP A 249 -3.17 -9.85 -7.72
CA TRP A 249 -4.20 -9.58 -6.72
C TRP A 249 -4.92 -8.29 -7.03
N THR A 250 -6.19 -8.22 -6.63
CA THR A 250 -7.02 -7.02 -6.78
C THR A 250 -7.33 -6.43 -5.41
N TRP A 251 -7.08 -5.14 -5.22
CA TRP A 251 -7.50 -4.40 -4.03
C TRP A 251 -8.72 -3.54 -4.34
N LEU A 252 -9.89 -3.99 -3.89
CA LEU A 252 -11.15 -3.30 -4.04
C LEU A 252 -11.39 -2.34 -2.87
N LYS A 253 -11.78 -1.12 -3.19
CA LYS A 253 -12.19 -0.09 -2.22
C LYS A 253 -13.71 -0.03 -2.11
N VAL A 254 -14.23 -0.14 -0.88
CA VAL A 254 -15.67 -0.15 -0.58
C VAL A 254 -16.04 0.93 0.44
N THR A 255 -17.32 1.19 0.58
CA THR A 255 -17.91 2.01 1.64
C THR A 255 -18.04 1.22 2.94
N THR A 256 -18.48 1.88 4.02
CA THR A 256 -18.79 1.23 5.30
C THR A 256 -19.93 0.21 5.20
N SER A 257 -20.77 0.28 4.15
CA SER A 257 -21.82 -0.70 3.84
C SER A 257 -21.38 -1.83 2.93
N GLY A 258 -20.10 -1.81 2.46
CA GLY A 258 -19.56 -2.83 1.55
C GLY A 258 -19.90 -2.61 0.07
N GLU A 259 -20.42 -1.46 -0.30
CA GLU A 259 -20.62 -1.07 -1.69
C GLU A 259 -19.31 -0.55 -2.28
N PRO A 260 -18.95 -0.89 -3.53
CA PRO A 260 -17.79 -0.29 -4.20
C PRO A 260 -17.87 1.24 -4.20
N ILE A 261 -16.75 1.91 -3.87
CA ILE A 261 -16.72 3.40 -3.82
C ILE A 261 -16.96 4.08 -5.17
N LEU A 262 -16.86 3.35 -6.26
CA LEU A 262 -17.17 3.74 -7.63
C LEU A 262 -17.78 2.53 -8.35
N ASP A 263 -18.45 2.76 -9.47
CA ASP A 263 -18.95 1.67 -10.30
C ASP A 263 -17.79 0.77 -10.78
N VAL A 264 -17.91 -0.52 -10.50
CA VAL A 264 -16.94 -1.56 -10.90
C VAL A 264 -16.76 -1.58 -12.42
N ASN A 265 -17.82 -1.36 -13.17
CA ASN A 265 -17.83 -1.38 -14.63
C ASN A 265 -17.47 -0.02 -15.28
N SER A 266 -17.18 1.01 -14.47
CA SER A 266 -16.80 2.32 -15.00
C SER A 266 -15.60 2.21 -15.95
N ALA A 267 -15.71 2.79 -17.13
CA ALA A 267 -14.65 2.81 -18.14
C ALA A 267 -13.52 3.80 -17.82
N TRP A 268 -13.70 4.67 -16.82
CA TRP A 268 -12.79 5.78 -16.61
C TRP A 268 -12.12 5.84 -15.21
N ARG A 269 -12.79 5.43 -14.17
CA ARG A 269 -12.24 5.31 -12.81
C ARG A 269 -12.66 3.99 -12.21
N LYS A 270 -11.69 3.21 -11.80
CA LYS A 270 -11.91 1.92 -11.17
C LYS A 270 -11.86 2.06 -9.65
N PRO A 271 -12.74 1.37 -8.89
CA PRO A 271 -12.66 1.32 -7.42
C PRO A 271 -11.55 0.39 -6.91
N TRP A 272 -10.69 -0.11 -7.77
CA TRP A 272 -9.63 -1.04 -7.39
C TRP A 272 -8.26 -0.65 -7.93
N GLU A 273 -7.23 -1.18 -7.31
CA GLU A 273 -5.85 -1.21 -7.77
C GLU A 273 -5.38 -2.67 -7.83
N ARG A 274 -4.27 -2.93 -8.48
CA ARG A 274 -3.72 -4.28 -8.63
C ARG A 274 -2.39 -4.40 -7.92
N ILE A 275 -2.06 -5.65 -7.52
CA ILE A 275 -0.74 -6.02 -7.01
C ILE A 275 -0.23 -7.16 -7.90
N LEU A 276 0.85 -6.93 -8.62
CA LEU A 276 1.52 -7.96 -9.39
C LEU A 276 2.45 -8.74 -8.46
N ILE A 277 2.32 -10.06 -8.43
CA ILE A 277 3.18 -10.94 -7.65
C ILE A 277 4.13 -11.67 -8.58
N ALA A 278 5.41 -11.55 -8.34
CA ALA A 278 6.45 -12.16 -9.15
C ALA A 278 7.44 -12.94 -8.28
N LYS A 279 8.11 -13.93 -8.88
CA LYS A 279 9.20 -14.69 -8.27
C LYS A 279 10.41 -14.72 -9.20
N ARG A 280 11.55 -15.18 -8.71
CA ARG A 280 12.70 -15.45 -9.60
C ARG A 280 12.31 -16.46 -10.66
N ARG A 281 12.74 -16.22 -11.90
CA ARG A 281 12.60 -17.19 -12.98
C ARG A 281 13.35 -18.46 -12.62
N GLY A 282 12.65 -19.61 -12.74
CA GLY A 282 13.20 -20.90 -12.38
C GLY A 282 13.29 -21.19 -10.88
N SER A 283 12.74 -20.34 -10.02
CA SER A 283 12.61 -20.61 -8.58
C SER A 283 11.79 -21.90 -8.35
N LYS A 284 12.28 -22.76 -7.45
CA LYS A 284 11.63 -24.00 -7.07
C LYS A 284 10.59 -23.84 -5.96
N ARG A 285 10.24 -22.59 -5.65
CA ARG A 285 9.23 -22.29 -4.61
C ARG A 285 7.92 -23.03 -4.88
N THR A 286 7.49 -23.84 -3.93
CA THR A 286 6.24 -24.61 -4.00
C THR A 286 5.10 -23.93 -3.26
N LYS A 287 5.41 -23.25 -2.15
CA LYS A 287 4.41 -22.53 -1.35
C LYS A 287 4.15 -21.13 -1.96
N LEU A 288 3.13 -21.07 -2.78
CA LEU A 288 2.71 -19.82 -3.44
C LEU A 288 1.56 -19.18 -2.67
N PRO A 289 1.40 -17.85 -2.77
CA PRO A 289 0.23 -17.18 -2.23
C PRO A 289 -1.04 -17.63 -2.95
N SER A 290 -2.20 -17.44 -2.32
CA SER A 290 -3.50 -17.75 -2.93
C SER A 290 -3.67 -16.99 -4.23
N GLN A 291 -4.06 -17.70 -5.29
CA GLN A 291 -4.18 -17.13 -6.62
C GLN A 291 -5.37 -16.19 -6.75
N ARG A 292 -5.18 -15.13 -7.53
CA ARG A 292 -6.21 -14.13 -7.85
C ARG A 292 -6.93 -13.57 -6.62
N LYS A 293 -6.17 -13.33 -5.54
CA LYS A 293 -6.74 -12.82 -4.30
C LYS A 293 -7.40 -11.46 -4.51
N VAL A 294 -8.61 -11.31 -3.96
CA VAL A 294 -9.30 -10.03 -3.86
C VAL A 294 -9.21 -9.55 -2.42
N LEU A 295 -8.47 -8.46 -2.23
CA LEU A 295 -8.44 -7.72 -0.98
C LEU A 295 -9.55 -6.68 -1.00
N VAL A 296 -10.39 -6.65 0.01
CA VAL A 296 -11.47 -5.66 0.14
C VAL A 296 -11.18 -4.80 1.35
N SER A 297 -11.33 -3.49 1.23
CA SER A 297 -11.20 -2.59 2.37
C SER A 297 -11.97 -1.29 2.19
N VAL A 298 -12.32 -0.67 3.30
CA VAL A 298 -12.75 0.73 3.33
C VAL A 298 -11.48 1.59 3.25
N PRO A 299 -11.33 2.46 2.23
CA PRO A 299 -10.10 3.25 2.06
C PRO A 299 -9.91 4.26 3.19
N ASP A 300 -8.68 4.66 3.42
CA ASP A 300 -8.26 5.66 4.39
C ASP A 300 -7.74 6.92 3.68
N LEU A 301 -6.78 7.62 4.26
CA LEU A 301 -6.12 8.78 3.63
C LEU A 301 -5.64 8.44 2.23
N HIS A 302 -5.69 9.44 1.34
CA HIS A 302 -5.26 9.25 -0.05
C HIS A 302 -3.86 8.63 -0.13
N SER A 303 -3.72 7.61 -0.97
CA SER A 303 -2.48 6.83 -1.18
C SER A 303 -2.01 5.95 -0.01
N ARG A 304 -2.73 5.89 1.10
CA ARG A 304 -2.42 4.94 2.18
C ARG A 304 -2.90 3.55 1.77
N LYS A 305 -1.96 2.61 1.68
CA LYS A 305 -2.21 1.21 1.34
C LYS A 305 -2.36 0.36 2.60
N PRO A 306 -3.07 -0.78 2.55
CA PRO A 306 -2.96 -1.77 3.62
C PRO A 306 -1.54 -2.32 3.69
N ASN A 307 -1.04 -2.58 4.91
CA ASN A 307 0.22 -3.29 5.07
C ASN A 307 0.05 -4.75 4.65
N LEU A 308 0.98 -5.28 3.86
CA LEU A 308 0.87 -6.61 3.27
C LEU A 308 1.48 -7.72 4.14
N ARG A 309 2.21 -7.40 5.23
CA ARG A 309 2.94 -8.38 6.05
C ARG A 309 2.06 -9.57 6.43
N ALA A 310 0.91 -9.32 7.05
CA ALA A 310 0.01 -10.37 7.50
C ALA A 310 -0.55 -11.26 6.38
N LEU A 311 -0.65 -10.73 5.16
CA LEU A 311 -1.17 -11.46 3.99
C LEU A 311 -0.15 -12.46 3.40
N PHE A 312 1.11 -12.34 3.77
CA PHE A 312 2.19 -13.23 3.33
C PHE A 312 2.72 -14.14 4.46
N GLU A 313 2.21 -14.04 5.69
CA GLU A 313 2.62 -14.90 6.82
C GLU A 313 2.31 -16.39 6.61
N ASP A 314 1.32 -16.70 5.77
CA ASP A 314 1.03 -18.07 5.36
C ASP A 314 1.93 -18.57 4.23
N VAL A 315 2.67 -17.69 3.58
CA VAL A 315 3.57 -18.00 2.46
C VAL A 315 5.00 -18.16 2.95
N PHE A 316 5.41 -17.32 3.92
CA PHE A 316 6.74 -17.34 4.52
C PHE A 316 6.69 -17.86 5.96
N SER A 317 7.84 -18.23 6.49
CA SER A 317 7.97 -18.55 7.92
C SER A 317 7.84 -17.27 8.75
N PRO A 318 7.37 -17.35 10.01
CA PRO A 318 7.34 -16.19 10.90
C PRO A 318 8.71 -15.51 11.00
N GLY A 319 8.72 -14.17 11.03
CA GLY A 319 9.96 -13.39 11.08
C GLY A 319 10.68 -13.28 9.74
N TYR A 320 10.02 -13.56 8.62
CA TYR A 320 10.60 -13.35 7.29
C TYR A 320 11.03 -11.89 7.06
N LYS A 321 12.08 -11.70 6.29
CA LYS A 321 12.64 -10.38 6.01
C LYS A 321 11.90 -9.70 4.87
N GLY A 322 11.34 -8.53 5.14
CA GLY A 322 10.66 -7.71 4.13
C GLY A 322 11.41 -6.42 3.81
N LEU A 323 11.24 -5.96 2.58
CA LEU A 323 11.65 -4.63 2.12
C LEU A 323 10.44 -3.95 1.49
N GLU A 324 10.12 -2.73 1.91
CA GLU A 324 9.17 -1.86 1.23
C GLU A 324 9.92 -0.71 0.56
N VAL A 325 9.80 -0.61 -0.77
CA VAL A 325 10.41 0.47 -1.57
C VAL A 325 9.33 1.48 -1.95
N PHE A 326 9.68 2.77 -1.92
CA PHE A 326 8.76 3.91 -1.94
C PHE A 326 7.86 3.94 -0.71
N ALA A 327 8.40 3.45 0.42
CA ALA A 327 7.71 3.36 1.69
C ALA A 327 7.26 4.74 2.19
N ARG A 328 6.14 4.74 2.93
CA ARG A 328 5.61 5.94 3.64
C ARG A 328 5.34 5.69 5.10
N ASN A 329 5.50 4.48 5.54
CA ASN A 329 5.49 4.02 6.92
C ASN A 329 6.53 2.94 7.09
N LEU A 330 6.87 2.64 8.34
CA LEU A 330 7.77 1.56 8.69
C LEU A 330 6.97 0.33 9.14
N THR A 331 7.59 -0.83 8.97
CA THR A 331 7.09 -2.12 9.46
C THR A 331 8.15 -2.73 10.37
N ALA A 332 7.77 -3.15 11.58
CA ALA A 332 8.68 -3.79 12.53
C ALA A 332 9.40 -5.00 11.89
N GLY A 333 10.71 -5.08 12.07
CA GLY A 333 11.56 -6.13 11.52
C GLY A 333 11.84 -6.03 10.01
N TRP A 334 11.33 -5.00 9.31
CA TRP A 334 11.50 -4.79 7.88
C TRP A 334 12.43 -3.64 7.55
N TRP A 335 12.89 -3.61 6.31
CA TRP A 335 13.52 -2.47 5.68
C TRP A 335 12.50 -1.62 4.93
N SER A 336 12.68 -0.31 4.99
CA SER A 336 11.84 0.66 4.29
C SER A 336 12.72 1.66 3.55
N TRP A 337 12.49 1.85 2.27
CA TRP A 337 13.29 2.74 1.43
C TRP A 337 12.40 3.70 0.64
N GLY A 338 12.61 5.00 0.79
CA GLY A 338 11.87 6.03 0.08
C GLY A 338 12.11 7.43 0.64
N ASP A 339 11.85 8.44 -0.16
CA ASP A 339 11.94 9.86 0.22
C ASP A 339 10.90 10.25 1.29
N GLU A 340 9.78 9.55 1.34
CA GLU A 340 8.73 9.74 2.33
C GLU A 340 8.66 8.60 3.38
N ALA A 341 9.73 7.81 3.59
CA ALA A 341 9.70 6.61 4.44
C ALA A 341 9.16 6.87 5.87
N LEU A 342 9.41 8.04 6.44
CA LEU A 342 8.95 8.43 7.77
C LEU A 342 7.65 9.25 7.78
N LYS A 343 6.96 9.41 6.64
CA LYS A 343 5.79 10.28 6.54
C LYS A 343 4.70 9.95 7.56
N PHE A 344 4.28 8.72 7.61
CA PHE A 344 3.24 8.26 8.55
C PHE A 344 3.80 7.75 9.88
N GLN A 345 5.09 7.97 10.15
CA GLN A 345 5.73 7.73 11.45
C GLN A 345 5.79 9.00 12.30
N GLN A 346 5.44 10.16 11.73
CA GLN A 346 5.41 11.42 12.46
C GLN A 346 4.35 11.39 13.55
N PRO A 347 4.62 11.96 14.75
CA PRO A 347 3.72 11.89 15.91
C PRO A 347 2.31 12.41 15.66
N GLU A 348 2.12 13.37 14.75
CA GLU A 348 0.80 13.89 14.40
C GLU A 348 -0.11 12.85 13.74
N HIS A 349 0.45 11.73 13.27
CA HIS A 349 -0.31 10.62 12.72
C HIS A 349 -0.70 9.55 13.75
N TRP A 350 -0.32 9.72 15.02
CA TRP A 350 -0.55 8.71 16.07
C TRP A 350 -1.15 9.33 17.33
N VAL A 351 -2.06 8.58 17.98
CA VAL A 351 -2.70 8.94 19.26
C VAL A 351 -2.51 7.82 20.28
#